data_af517a7bb7ac476b98e45101e8872535
#
_entry.id   af517a7bb7ac476b98e45101e8872535
#
_cell.length_a   1.000
_cell.length_b   1.000
_cell.length_c   1.000
_cell.angle_alpha   90.00
_cell.angle_beta   90.00
_cell.angle_gamma   90.00
#
_symmetry.space_group_name_H-M   'P 1'
#
loop_
_entity.id
_entity.type
_entity.pdbx_description
1 polymer ?
#
loop_
_entity_poly.entity_id
_entity_poly.type
_entity_poly.pdbx_seq_one_letter_code
_entity_poly.pdbx_strand_id
1 'polypeptide(L)'
;VEREAANCQDRLDLAERLVTAPWFFKYFSRLCFIMRVRPDPDPAELPHRLLEMLQNAEDRLEVLFHDYFPISPSFTLLDGQGAYRGAPRPDHSGHTIRRPDGDEVTLPDWQAAWGRVLDRADDIRVFCPSSAALVTEVWPECATAITIAPHTLPTEIAPLPVPPSQTPAVIGVLGNIAPHKGAGLGRDLARLAPDRRGFDMVLIGNIDPGFSLPRSQKVHGDYDTGDIPRLARHYGVTHWLIPSVWPETFSFTTHEALATGLPVLAFDIGAQGDAVAAAANGIPLRYDPDTDLSEVIVSTMKTERAGP
;
A
#
# COMPACT_ATOMS: atom_id res chain seq x y z
N VAL A 1 19.07 8.29 18.12
CA VAL A 1 17.96 7.58 18.76
C VAL A 1 17.61 6.33 17.99
N GLU A 2 17.33 6.41 16.65
CA GLU A 2 17.00 5.23 15.84
C GLU A 2 18.13 4.20 15.68
N ARG A 3 19.40 4.60 15.88
CA ARG A 3 20.55 3.69 15.79
C ARG A 3 20.73 2.78 17.00
N GLU A 4 20.08 3.09 18.11
CA GLU A 4 20.26 2.37 19.39
C GLU A 4 19.13 1.35 19.64
N ALA A 5 17.97 1.49 18.99
CA ALA A 5 16.87 0.58 19.16
C ALA A 5 16.96 -0.63 18.21
N ALA A 6 17.12 -1.83 18.76
CA ALA A 6 17.28 -3.07 17.99
C ALA A 6 15.95 -3.62 17.47
N ASN A 7 14.84 -3.36 18.16
CA ASN A 7 13.49 -3.83 17.84
C ASN A 7 12.45 -2.77 18.16
N CYS A 8 11.18 -3.01 17.88
CA CYS A 8 10.11 -2.05 18.12
C CYS A 8 9.91 -1.78 19.61
N GLN A 9 10.03 -2.81 20.45
CA GLN A 9 9.93 -2.68 21.90
C GLN A 9 11.03 -1.76 22.46
N ASP A 10 12.27 -1.95 22.02
CA ASP A 10 13.39 -1.08 22.45
C ASP A 10 13.16 0.36 22.00
N ARG A 11 12.53 0.57 20.85
CA ARG A 11 12.19 1.90 20.35
C ARG A 11 11.09 2.56 21.17
N LEU A 12 10.06 1.79 21.58
CA LEU A 12 9.01 2.27 22.46
C LEU A 12 9.58 2.63 23.83
N ASP A 13 10.37 1.74 24.45
CA ASP A 13 11.01 1.97 25.74
C ASP A 13 11.93 3.19 25.70
N LEU A 14 12.63 3.38 24.58
CA LEU A 14 13.46 4.55 24.36
C LEU A 14 12.62 5.81 24.20
N ALA A 15 11.55 5.76 23.42
CA ALA A 15 10.64 6.88 23.22
C ALA A 15 9.98 7.30 24.54
N GLU A 16 9.47 6.35 25.32
CA GLU A 16 8.87 6.58 26.63
C GLU A 16 9.86 7.26 27.60
N ARG A 17 11.08 6.75 27.68
CA ARG A 17 12.15 7.36 28.51
C ARG A 17 12.52 8.77 28.04
N LEU A 18 12.48 9.04 26.73
CA LEU A 18 12.77 10.37 26.19
C LEU A 18 11.64 11.34 26.51
N VAL A 19 10.38 10.94 26.31
CA VAL A 19 9.19 11.79 26.54
C VAL A 19 9.04 12.13 28.04
N THR A 20 9.32 11.18 28.92
CA THR A 20 9.24 11.39 30.37
C THR A 20 10.45 12.11 30.95
N ALA A 21 11.54 12.28 30.20
CA ALA A 21 12.72 12.97 30.67
C ALA A 21 12.50 14.49 30.77
N PRO A 22 12.80 15.15 31.91
CA PRO A 22 12.55 16.59 32.09
C PRO A 22 13.26 17.50 31.07
N TRP A 23 14.34 17.02 30.47
CA TRP A 23 15.10 17.76 29.47
C TRP A 23 14.55 17.64 28.04
N PHE A 24 13.69 16.63 27.78
CA PHE A 24 13.19 16.35 26.42
C PHE A 24 12.53 17.58 25.81
N PHE A 25 11.51 18.15 26.44
CA PHE A 25 10.79 19.30 25.92
C PHE A 25 11.60 20.61 25.89
N LYS A 26 12.74 20.64 26.55
CA LYS A 26 13.66 21.78 26.45
C LYS A 26 14.39 21.81 25.11
N TYR A 27 14.65 20.63 24.52
CA TYR A 27 15.46 20.49 23.31
C TYR A 27 14.69 19.94 22.11
N PHE A 28 13.55 19.28 22.34
CA PHE A 28 12.73 18.64 21.32
C PHE A 28 11.26 19.04 21.51
N SER A 29 10.67 19.62 20.46
CA SER A 29 9.24 19.98 20.44
C SER A 29 8.35 18.90 19.83
N ARG A 30 8.93 17.84 19.23
CA ARG A 30 8.19 16.80 18.55
C ARG A 30 8.96 15.47 18.62
N LEU A 31 8.22 14.40 18.91
CA LEU A 31 8.66 13.01 18.73
C LEU A 31 7.83 12.40 17.61
N CYS A 32 8.50 11.91 16.56
CA CYS A 32 7.87 11.17 15.49
C CYS A 32 8.25 9.69 15.63
N PHE A 33 7.26 8.84 15.84
CA PHE A 33 7.42 7.41 15.93
C PHE A 33 6.79 6.76 14.71
N ILE A 34 7.61 6.13 13.86
CA ILE A 34 7.17 5.40 12.67
C ILE A 34 7.28 3.92 12.99
N MET A 35 6.13 3.28 13.10
CA MET A 35 6.07 1.83 13.20
C MET A 35 6.30 1.18 11.86
N ARG A 36 7.25 0.26 11.83
CA ARG A 36 7.31 -0.77 10.80
C ARG A 36 6.89 -2.07 11.46
N VAL A 37 5.98 -2.78 10.81
CA VAL A 37 5.60 -4.13 11.23
C VAL A 37 6.87 -4.99 11.22
N ARG A 38 7.41 -5.23 12.42
CA ARG A 38 8.44 -6.23 12.65
C ARG A 38 7.87 -7.21 13.66
N PRO A 39 8.35 -8.44 13.71
CA PRO A 39 7.95 -9.38 14.73
C PRO A 39 8.35 -8.79 16.10
N ASP A 40 7.42 -8.09 16.70
CA ASP A 40 7.50 -7.68 18.08
C ASP A 40 7.16 -8.86 18.99
N PRO A 41 7.75 -8.92 20.18
CA PRO A 41 7.37 -9.92 21.16
C PRO A 41 5.87 -9.90 21.44
N ASP A 42 5.25 -8.71 21.53
CA ASP A 42 3.82 -8.56 21.73
C ASP A 42 3.27 -7.26 21.10
N PRO A 43 2.92 -7.29 19.81
CA PRO A 43 2.38 -6.13 19.12
C PRO A 43 1.00 -5.69 19.62
N ALA A 44 0.30 -6.52 20.38
CA ALA A 44 -0.98 -6.17 21.00
C ALA A 44 -0.84 -5.18 22.16
N GLU A 45 0.32 -5.08 22.78
CA GLU A 45 0.60 -4.10 23.83
C GLU A 45 0.80 -2.68 23.28
N LEU A 46 1.09 -2.53 22.00
CA LEU A 46 1.45 -1.24 21.42
C LEU A 46 0.39 -0.15 21.63
N PRO A 47 -0.91 -0.36 21.40
CA PRO A 47 -1.92 0.67 21.65
C PRO A 47 -1.93 1.15 23.11
N HIS A 48 -1.75 0.23 24.06
CA HIS A 48 -1.69 0.55 25.49
C HIS A 48 -0.49 1.43 25.81
N ARG A 49 0.69 1.04 25.31
CA ARG A 49 1.93 1.78 25.57
C ARG A 49 1.92 3.17 24.92
N LEU A 50 1.31 3.32 23.75
CA LEU A 50 1.13 4.64 23.12
C LEU A 50 0.28 5.55 24.01
N LEU A 51 -0.81 5.02 24.59
CA LEU A 51 -1.67 5.79 25.48
C LEU A 51 -0.96 6.14 26.81
N GLU A 52 -0.14 5.23 27.35
CA GLU A 52 0.66 5.49 28.55
C GLU A 52 1.69 6.60 28.35
N MET A 53 2.17 6.81 27.11
CA MET A 53 3.08 7.91 26.78
C MET A 53 2.39 9.28 26.76
N LEU A 54 1.07 9.33 26.61
CA LEU A 54 0.27 10.57 26.50
C LEU A 54 -0.27 10.94 27.89
N GLN A 55 0.61 11.39 28.79
CA GLN A 55 0.29 11.62 30.19
C GLN A 55 -0.26 13.00 30.48
N ASN A 56 -0.02 13.99 29.62
CA ASN A 56 -0.45 15.37 29.83
C ASN A 56 -1.64 15.72 28.94
N ALA A 57 -2.51 16.58 29.46
CA ALA A 57 -3.66 17.08 28.67
C ALA A 57 -3.25 17.91 27.44
N GLU A 58 -2.01 18.42 27.44
CA GLU A 58 -1.45 19.23 26.36
C GLU A 58 -0.76 18.40 25.27
N ASP A 59 -0.54 17.08 25.52
CA ASP A 59 0.07 16.21 24.54
C ASP A 59 -0.82 16.07 23.30
N ARG A 60 -0.23 16.24 22.13
CA ARG A 60 -0.92 16.11 20.85
C ARG A 60 -0.60 14.77 20.19
N LEU A 61 -1.64 14.10 19.72
CA LEU A 61 -1.55 12.85 18.99
C LEU A 61 -2.08 13.02 17.57
N GLU A 62 -1.21 12.80 16.61
CA GLU A 62 -1.56 12.69 15.20
C GLU A 62 -1.31 11.25 14.75
N VAL A 63 -2.32 10.59 14.21
CA VAL A 63 -2.22 9.21 13.70
C VAL A 63 -2.24 9.22 12.18
N LEU A 64 -1.19 8.70 11.54
CA LEU A 64 -1.07 8.62 10.09
C LEU A 64 -1.20 7.17 9.64
N PHE A 65 -2.17 6.90 8.78
CA PHE A 65 -2.40 5.56 8.23
C PHE A 65 -1.49 5.30 7.02
N HIS A 66 -0.22 4.96 7.27
CA HIS A 66 0.70 4.48 6.23
C HIS A 66 0.44 3.03 5.81
N ASP A 67 -0.24 2.28 6.65
CA ASP A 67 -0.81 0.96 6.41
C ASP A 67 -2.05 0.79 7.30
N TYR A 68 -2.66 -0.39 7.28
CA TYR A 68 -3.88 -0.65 8.05
C TYR A 68 -3.63 -1.45 9.33
N PHE A 69 -2.42 -1.37 9.89
CA PHE A 69 -2.10 -2.07 11.12
C PHE A 69 -3.06 -1.76 12.29
N PRO A 70 -3.55 -0.51 12.48
CA PRO A 70 -4.58 -0.26 13.49
C PRO A 70 -5.88 -1.04 13.24
N ILE A 71 -6.27 -1.24 11.98
CA ILE A 71 -7.48 -2.00 11.64
C ILE A 71 -7.30 -3.50 11.88
N SER A 72 -6.12 -4.03 11.55
CA SER A 72 -5.84 -5.46 11.64
C SER A 72 -4.36 -5.76 11.81
N PRO A 73 -3.98 -6.83 12.55
CA PRO A 73 -2.62 -7.34 12.54
C PRO A 73 -2.09 -7.66 11.13
N SER A 74 -2.98 -8.02 10.20
CA SER A 74 -2.68 -8.06 8.77
C SER A 74 -2.72 -6.64 8.21
N PHE A 75 -1.61 -5.94 8.26
CA PHE A 75 -1.50 -4.51 7.89
C PHE A 75 -1.90 -4.18 6.44
N THR A 76 -1.96 -5.20 5.58
CA THR A 76 -2.42 -5.12 4.20
C THR A 76 -3.91 -5.39 4.04
N LEU A 77 -4.60 -5.80 5.11
CA LEU A 77 -5.98 -6.30 5.13
C LEU A 77 -6.21 -7.55 4.26
N LEU A 78 -5.14 -8.22 3.84
CA LEU A 78 -5.26 -9.51 3.17
C LEU A 78 -5.58 -10.60 4.20
N ASP A 79 -6.48 -11.50 3.83
CA ASP A 79 -6.85 -12.65 4.64
C ASP A 79 -5.74 -13.73 4.66
N GLY A 80 -5.96 -14.83 5.36
CA GLY A 80 -5.01 -15.95 5.44
C GLY A 80 -4.74 -16.65 4.09
N GLN A 81 -5.47 -16.32 3.05
CA GLN A 81 -5.28 -16.80 1.68
C GLN A 81 -4.62 -15.75 0.77
N GLY A 82 -4.34 -14.57 1.30
CA GLY A 82 -3.74 -13.47 0.56
C GLY A 82 -4.73 -12.68 -0.30
N ALA A 83 -6.02 -12.72 0.03
CA ALA A 83 -7.10 -12.02 -0.67
C ALA A 83 -7.60 -10.82 0.14
N TYR A 84 -7.87 -9.71 -0.53
CA TYR A 84 -8.57 -8.56 0.06
C TYR A 84 -10.08 -8.73 -0.07
N ARG A 85 -10.81 -8.62 1.04
CA ARG A 85 -12.27 -8.79 1.09
C ARG A 85 -13.01 -7.61 1.72
N GLY A 86 -12.43 -6.39 1.64
CA GLY A 86 -12.98 -5.21 2.31
C GLY A 86 -12.48 -5.09 3.75
N ALA A 87 -13.19 -4.32 4.57
CA ALA A 87 -12.88 -4.24 5.99
C ALA A 87 -12.94 -5.64 6.63
N PRO A 88 -11.92 -6.03 7.41
CA PRO A 88 -11.87 -7.38 7.97
C PRO A 88 -12.98 -7.59 8.99
N ARG A 89 -13.53 -8.82 8.99
CA ARG A 89 -14.58 -9.26 9.93
C ARG A 89 -14.07 -10.42 10.78
N PRO A 90 -14.67 -10.67 11.95
CA PRO A 90 -14.20 -11.72 12.87
C PRO A 90 -14.18 -13.14 12.28
N ASP A 91 -14.99 -13.39 11.24
CA ASP A 91 -15.04 -14.67 10.52
C ASP A 91 -13.99 -14.80 9.39
N HIS A 92 -13.28 -13.71 9.07
CA HIS A 92 -12.20 -13.74 8.09
C HIS A 92 -10.91 -14.28 8.75
N SER A 93 -10.23 -15.21 8.08
CA SER A 93 -8.95 -15.74 8.55
C SER A 93 -7.80 -14.73 8.38
N GLY A 94 -6.74 -14.89 9.16
CA GLY A 94 -5.51 -14.08 9.02
C GLY A 94 -5.54 -12.72 9.73
N HIS A 95 -6.62 -12.40 10.45
CA HIS A 95 -6.79 -11.13 11.16
C HIS A 95 -6.70 -11.26 12.69
N THR A 96 -6.12 -12.35 13.17
CA THR A 96 -5.82 -12.57 14.59
C THR A 96 -4.32 -12.67 14.79
N ILE A 97 -3.85 -12.48 16.03
CA ILE A 97 -2.44 -12.62 16.39
C ILE A 97 -2.33 -13.39 17.71
N ARG A 98 -1.26 -14.18 17.86
CA ARG A 98 -0.93 -14.84 19.13
C ARG A 98 0.11 -14.05 19.89
N ARG A 99 -0.15 -13.84 21.15
CA ARG A 99 0.78 -13.27 22.12
C ARG A 99 1.89 -14.27 22.47
N PRO A 100 3.00 -13.82 23.06
CA PRO A 100 4.09 -14.71 23.49
C PRO A 100 3.67 -15.74 24.53
N ASP A 101 2.67 -15.44 25.37
CA ASP A 101 2.09 -16.35 26.37
C ASP A 101 1.14 -17.40 25.76
N GLY A 102 0.84 -17.27 24.46
CA GLY A 102 -0.01 -18.20 23.70
C GLY A 102 -1.47 -17.75 23.57
N ASP A 103 -1.87 -16.69 24.26
CA ASP A 103 -3.22 -16.13 24.14
C ASP A 103 -3.45 -15.57 22.74
N GLU A 104 -4.65 -15.75 22.22
CA GLU A 104 -5.07 -15.19 20.95
C GLU A 104 -5.76 -13.85 21.15
N VAL A 105 -5.30 -12.84 20.42
CA VAL A 105 -5.96 -11.53 20.32
C VAL A 105 -6.89 -11.57 19.13
N THR A 106 -8.18 -11.46 19.40
CA THR A 106 -9.20 -11.44 18.35
C THR A 106 -9.21 -10.11 17.59
N LEU A 107 -9.78 -10.10 16.39
CA LEU A 107 -9.94 -8.85 15.63
C LEU A 107 -10.76 -7.79 16.39
N PRO A 108 -11.90 -8.11 17.04
CA PRO A 108 -12.61 -7.12 17.86
C PRO A 108 -11.77 -6.55 19.02
N ASP A 109 -10.99 -7.38 19.70
CA ASP A 109 -10.13 -6.91 20.82
C ASP A 109 -9.02 -6.00 20.28
N TRP A 110 -8.42 -6.35 19.12
CA TRP A 110 -7.46 -5.54 18.42
C TRP A 110 -8.03 -4.17 18.04
N GLN A 111 -9.18 -4.16 17.38
CA GLN A 111 -9.84 -2.92 16.96
C GLN A 111 -10.29 -2.08 18.16
N ALA A 112 -10.77 -2.68 19.24
CA ALA A 112 -11.11 -1.97 20.46
C ALA A 112 -9.90 -1.32 21.12
N ALA A 113 -8.73 -1.99 21.11
CA ALA A 113 -7.49 -1.43 21.64
C ALA A 113 -7.00 -0.22 20.83
N TRP A 114 -7.01 -0.33 19.50
CA TRP A 114 -6.64 0.77 18.61
C TRP A 114 -7.67 1.90 18.59
N GLY A 115 -8.97 1.58 18.70
CA GLY A 115 -10.04 2.58 18.83
C GLY A 115 -9.76 3.58 19.95
N ARG A 116 -9.29 3.11 21.12
CA ARG A 116 -8.91 4.02 22.21
C ARG A 116 -7.76 4.96 21.87
N VAL A 117 -6.84 4.55 20.99
CA VAL A 117 -5.78 5.42 20.51
C VAL A 117 -6.35 6.48 19.56
N LEU A 118 -7.27 6.07 18.69
CA LEU A 118 -7.93 6.97 17.75
C LEU A 118 -8.86 7.97 18.45
N ASP A 119 -9.57 7.55 19.51
CA ASP A 119 -10.40 8.43 20.35
C ASP A 119 -9.57 9.52 21.04
N ARG A 120 -8.27 9.24 21.32
CA ARG A 120 -7.35 10.21 21.91
C ARG A 120 -6.69 11.09 20.86
N ALA A 121 -6.76 10.72 19.58
CA ALA A 121 -6.09 11.46 18.51
C ALA A 121 -6.73 12.84 18.28
N ASP A 122 -5.89 13.87 18.13
CA ASP A 122 -6.30 15.22 17.73
C ASP A 122 -6.53 15.31 16.21
N ASP A 123 -5.84 14.47 15.41
CA ASP A 123 -5.98 14.38 13.96
C ASP A 123 -5.70 12.95 13.50
N ILE A 124 -6.54 12.43 12.63
CA ILE A 124 -6.37 11.12 11.99
C ILE A 124 -6.14 11.38 10.51
N ARG A 125 -4.92 11.12 10.05
CA ARG A 125 -4.55 11.44 8.68
C ARG A 125 -4.50 10.21 7.81
N VAL A 126 -5.26 10.27 6.72
CA VAL A 126 -5.25 9.26 5.64
C VAL A 126 -4.87 9.94 4.33
N PHE A 127 -4.48 9.16 3.33
CA PHE A 127 -3.92 9.73 2.10
C PHE A 127 -4.81 9.55 0.88
N CYS A 128 -5.95 8.85 1.01
CA CYS A 128 -6.94 8.67 -0.06
C CYS A 128 -8.36 8.48 0.50
N PRO A 129 -9.40 8.72 -0.32
CA PRO A 129 -10.81 8.53 0.08
C PRO A 129 -11.13 7.09 0.50
N SER A 130 -10.61 6.09 -0.19
CA SER A 130 -10.81 4.67 0.17
C SER A 130 -10.28 4.34 1.56
N SER A 131 -9.14 4.91 1.97
CA SER A 131 -8.63 4.74 3.34
C SER A 131 -9.53 5.42 4.37
N ALA A 132 -10.06 6.61 4.08
CA ALA A 132 -11.02 7.26 4.95
C ALA A 132 -12.27 6.42 5.14
N ALA A 133 -12.80 5.84 4.07
CA ALA A 133 -13.96 4.95 4.11
C ALA A 133 -13.69 3.71 4.98
N LEU A 134 -12.55 3.04 4.82
CA LEU A 134 -12.16 1.87 5.61
C LEU A 134 -12.03 2.19 7.11
N VAL A 135 -11.38 3.30 7.46
CA VAL A 135 -11.26 3.72 8.86
C VAL A 135 -12.63 4.05 9.45
N THR A 136 -13.48 4.76 8.71
CA THR A 136 -14.84 5.11 9.14
C THR A 136 -15.76 3.88 9.25
N GLU A 137 -15.56 2.86 8.42
CA GLU A 137 -16.34 1.61 8.49
C GLU A 137 -16.05 0.87 9.82
N VAL A 138 -14.78 0.89 10.27
CA VAL A 138 -14.37 0.22 11.52
C VAL A 138 -14.67 1.08 12.75
N TRP A 139 -14.45 2.41 12.65
CA TRP A 139 -14.66 3.37 13.73
C TRP A 139 -15.48 4.58 13.22
N PRO A 140 -16.82 4.46 13.13
CA PRO A 140 -17.68 5.54 12.63
C PRO A 140 -17.55 6.85 13.40
N GLU A 141 -17.22 6.77 14.70
CA GLU A 141 -17.01 7.91 15.60
C GLU A 141 -15.81 8.77 15.21
N CYS A 142 -14.82 8.19 14.52
CA CYS A 142 -13.62 8.90 14.07
C CYS A 142 -13.85 9.77 12.81
N ALA A 143 -15.01 9.68 12.15
CA ALA A 143 -15.27 10.29 10.85
C ALA A 143 -14.97 11.81 10.81
N THR A 144 -15.24 12.52 11.90
CA THR A 144 -15.03 13.97 11.99
C THR A 144 -13.58 14.36 12.27
N ALA A 145 -12.76 13.43 12.74
CA ALA A 145 -11.33 13.64 13.01
C ALA A 145 -10.43 13.25 11.84
N ILE A 146 -11.02 12.66 10.78
CA ILE A 146 -10.25 12.20 9.62
C ILE A 146 -9.96 13.37 8.67
N THR A 147 -8.68 13.56 8.38
CA THR A 147 -8.19 14.48 7.35
C THR A 147 -7.59 13.68 6.19
N ILE A 148 -8.08 13.91 4.96
CA ILE A 148 -7.49 13.33 3.76
C ILE A 148 -6.39 14.27 3.27
N ALA A 149 -5.13 13.84 3.34
CA ALA A 149 -3.95 14.62 3.00
C ALA A 149 -3.00 13.84 2.06
N PRO A 150 -3.31 13.75 0.75
CA PRO A 150 -2.50 13.00 -0.19
C PRO A 150 -1.05 13.48 -0.21
N HIS A 151 -0.12 12.55 -0.41
CA HIS A 151 1.28 12.91 -0.66
C HIS A 151 1.44 13.56 -2.03
N THR A 152 2.47 14.39 -2.17
CA THR A 152 2.92 14.91 -3.46
C THR A 152 4.07 14.07 -3.99
N LEU A 153 4.20 13.94 -5.32
CA LEU A 153 5.36 13.29 -5.91
C LEU A 153 6.63 14.10 -5.59
N PRO A 154 7.69 13.45 -5.09
CA PRO A 154 8.95 14.13 -4.78
C PRO A 154 9.74 14.51 -6.04
N THR A 155 9.43 13.88 -7.18
CA THR A 155 10.12 14.06 -8.47
C THR A 155 9.09 14.37 -9.55
N GLU A 156 9.36 15.37 -10.37
CA GLU A 156 8.56 15.68 -11.54
C GLU A 156 8.79 14.63 -12.64
N ILE A 157 7.69 14.09 -13.17
CA ILE A 157 7.71 13.09 -14.26
C ILE A 157 7.29 13.78 -15.55
N ALA A 158 8.17 13.75 -16.54
CA ALA A 158 7.88 14.33 -17.85
C ALA A 158 6.83 13.47 -18.60
N PRO A 159 5.78 14.07 -19.17
CA PRO A 159 4.80 13.34 -19.94
C PRO A 159 5.40 12.76 -21.22
N LEU A 160 4.83 11.67 -21.69
CA LEU A 160 5.19 10.96 -22.91
C LEU A 160 4.11 11.14 -23.99
N PRO A 161 4.48 11.16 -25.27
CA PRO A 161 3.48 11.07 -26.32
C PRO A 161 2.77 9.71 -26.25
N VAL A 162 1.44 9.74 -26.34
CA VAL A 162 0.64 8.51 -26.39
C VAL A 162 0.93 7.79 -27.71
N PRO A 163 1.32 6.51 -27.67
CA PRO A 163 1.61 5.75 -28.88
C PRO A 163 0.37 5.62 -29.77
N PRO A 164 0.53 5.54 -31.09
CA PRO A 164 -0.57 5.24 -32.01
C PRO A 164 -1.27 3.91 -31.64
N SER A 165 -2.59 3.83 -31.81
CA SER A 165 -3.41 2.66 -31.43
C SER A 165 -2.98 1.33 -32.07
N GLN A 166 -2.31 1.39 -33.21
CA GLN A 166 -1.78 0.21 -33.93
C GLN A 166 -0.42 -0.28 -33.40
N THR A 167 0.20 0.46 -32.47
CA THR A 167 1.46 0.05 -31.87
C THR A 167 1.27 -1.25 -31.06
N PRO A 168 2.15 -2.26 -31.19
CA PRO A 168 2.09 -3.45 -30.35
C PRO A 168 2.10 -3.05 -28.87
N ALA A 169 1.16 -3.62 -28.11
CA ALA A 169 1.06 -3.27 -26.70
C ALA A 169 2.24 -3.83 -25.89
N VAL A 170 2.86 -2.98 -25.11
CA VAL A 170 3.85 -3.33 -24.09
C VAL A 170 3.39 -2.80 -22.75
N ILE A 171 3.14 -3.69 -21.81
CA ILE A 171 2.78 -3.33 -20.44
C ILE A 171 4.05 -3.17 -19.61
N GLY A 172 4.25 -1.98 -19.07
CA GLY A 172 5.23 -1.72 -18.03
C GLY A 172 4.62 -1.99 -16.65
N VAL A 173 5.28 -2.83 -15.84
CA VAL A 173 4.99 -2.97 -14.41
C VAL A 173 6.06 -2.18 -13.66
N LEU A 174 5.64 -1.23 -12.79
CA LEU A 174 6.54 -0.27 -12.16
C LEU A 174 6.68 -0.56 -10.66
N GLY A 175 7.92 -0.63 -10.17
CA GLY A 175 8.27 -0.67 -8.73
C GLY A 175 8.82 -1.99 -8.24
N ASN A 176 8.96 -2.09 -6.91
CA ASN A 176 9.40 -3.30 -6.23
C ASN A 176 8.18 -4.15 -5.86
N ILE A 177 7.96 -5.22 -6.60
CA ILE A 177 6.73 -6.01 -6.57
C ILE A 177 6.84 -7.10 -5.51
N ALA A 178 6.30 -6.81 -4.31
CA ALA A 178 6.13 -7.75 -3.21
C ALA A 178 4.86 -8.61 -3.40
N PRO A 179 4.63 -9.66 -2.59
CA PRO A 179 3.43 -10.50 -2.69
C PRO A 179 2.13 -9.71 -2.73
N HIS A 180 1.92 -8.79 -1.76
CA HIS A 180 0.74 -7.93 -1.70
C HIS A 180 0.67 -6.89 -2.83
N LYS A 181 1.79 -6.59 -3.46
CA LYS A 181 1.88 -5.74 -4.67
C LYS A 181 1.70 -6.53 -5.97
N GLY A 182 1.20 -7.77 -5.88
CA GLY A 182 0.82 -8.58 -7.02
C GLY A 182 1.96 -9.37 -7.67
N ALA A 183 3.00 -9.76 -6.92
CA ALA A 183 4.10 -10.58 -7.47
C ALA A 183 3.59 -11.90 -8.08
N GLY A 184 2.61 -12.54 -7.45
CA GLY A 184 1.95 -13.74 -7.99
C GLY A 184 1.28 -13.47 -9.33
N LEU A 185 0.47 -12.42 -9.40
CA LEU A 185 -0.23 -11.99 -10.61
C LEU A 185 0.75 -11.63 -11.75
N GLY A 186 1.82 -10.85 -11.42
CA GLY A 186 2.87 -10.52 -12.39
C GLY A 186 3.58 -11.74 -12.96
N ARG A 187 3.88 -12.73 -12.10
CA ARG A 187 4.42 -14.04 -12.51
C ARG A 187 3.47 -14.79 -13.44
N ASP A 188 2.19 -14.84 -13.11
CA ASP A 188 1.21 -15.61 -13.87
C ASP A 188 0.95 -14.97 -15.25
N LEU A 189 0.86 -13.64 -15.32
CA LEU A 189 0.83 -12.91 -16.58
C LEU A 189 2.10 -13.14 -17.42
N ALA A 190 3.28 -13.16 -16.80
CA ALA A 190 4.53 -13.39 -17.49
C ALA A 190 4.63 -14.82 -18.08
N ARG A 191 3.95 -15.79 -17.47
CA ARG A 191 3.89 -17.20 -17.94
C ARG A 191 2.93 -17.41 -19.10
N LEU A 192 1.96 -16.53 -19.27
CA LEU A 192 1.10 -16.59 -20.44
C LEU A 192 1.92 -16.29 -21.71
N ALA A 193 1.75 -17.13 -22.73
CA ALA A 193 2.40 -16.90 -24.02
C ALA A 193 1.94 -15.56 -24.61
N PRO A 194 2.83 -14.80 -25.29
CA PRO A 194 2.48 -13.47 -25.85
C PRO A 194 1.27 -13.50 -26.77
N ASP A 195 1.09 -14.55 -27.56
CA ASP A 195 -0.07 -14.74 -28.45
C ASP A 195 -1.39 -14.91 -27.68
N ARG A 196 -1.36 -15.48 -26.48
CA ARG A 196 -2.53 -15.67 -25.61
C ARG A 196 -2.90 -14.39 -24.87
N ARG A 197 -1.94 -13.65 -24.35
CA ARG A 197 -2.19 -12.40 -23.63
C ARG A 197 -2.35 -11.18 -24.55
N GLY A 198 -1.76 -11.20 -25.75
CA GLY A 198 -1.89 -10.13 -26.74
C GLY A 198 -1.04 -8.88 -26.50
N PHE A 199 -0.08 -8.94 -25.55
CA PHE A 199 0.86 -7.87 -25.23
C PHE A 199 2.19 -8.42 -24.74
N ASP A 200 3.24 -7.63 -24.86
CA ASP A 200 4.51 -7.86 -24.19
C ASP A 200 4.52 -7.23 -22.80
N MET A 201 5.43 -7.67 -21.94
CA MET A 201 5.60 -7.13 -20.61
C MET A 201 7.05 -6.78 -20.31
N VAL A 202 7.26 -5.73 -19.52
CA VAL A 202 8.54 -5.40 -18.90
C VAL A 202 8.32 -5.01 -17.44
N LEU A 203 9.15 -5.52 -16.55
CA LEU A 203 9.22 -5.08 -15.16
C LEU A 203 10.33 -4.02 -15.04
N ILE A 204 9.96 -2.80 -14.69
CA ILE A 204 10.87 -1.72 -14.32
C ILE A 204 10.90 -1.64 -12.80
N GLY A 205 11.88 -2.28 -12.21
CA GLY A 205 11.99 -2.55 -10.77
C GLY A 205 12.35 -4.00 -10.52
N ASN A 206 12.06 -4.47 -9.32
CA ASN A 206 12.35 -5.81 -8.86
C ASN A 206 11.08 -6.57 -8.48
N ILE A 207 11.17 -7.88 -8.43
CA ILE A 207 10.10 -8.75 -7.90
C ILE A 207 10.65 -9.53 -6.71
N ASP A 208 9.77 -9.84 -5.76
CA ASP A 208 10.10 -10.67 -4.61
C ASP A 208 10.78 -11.98 -5.06
N PRO A 209 11.94 -12.35 -4.50
CA PRO A 209 12.72 -13.53 -4.91
C PRO A 209 11.96 -14.86 -4.82
N GLY A 210 10.88 -14.91 -4.03
CA GLY A 210 9.99 -16.08 -3.96
C GLY A 210 9.19 -16.33 -5.24
N PHE A 211 9.15 -15.34 -6.17
CA PHE A 211 8.39 -15.43 -7.42
C PHE A 211 9.30 -15.47 -8.63
N SER A 212 9.54 -16.69 -9.16
CA SER A 212 10.36 -16.89 -10.36
C SER A 212 9.64 -16.42 -11.61
N LEU A 213 10.23 -15.50 -12.35
CA LEU A 213 9.79 -15.11 -13.68
C LEU A 213 10.41 -16.00 -14.77
N PRO A 214 9.72 -16.19 -15.91
CA PRO A 214 10.34 -16.85 -17.08
C PRO A 214 11.61 -16.10 -17.53
N ARG A 215 12.62 -16.83 -18.03
CA ARG A 215 13.87 -16.21 -18.51
C ARG A 215 13.67 -15.24 -19.67
N SER A 216 12.58 -15.38 -20.42
CA SER A 216 12.19 -14.46 -21.49
C SER A 216 11.60 -13.14 -21.00
N GLN A 217 11.20 -13.06 -19.71
CA GLN A 217 10.64 -11.84 -19.15
C GLN A 217 11.73 -10.77 -18.98
N LYS A 218 11.47 -9.58 -19.53
CA LYS A 218 12.36 -8.43 -19.37
C LYS A 218 12.22 -7.85 -17.96
N VAL A 219 13.33 -7.74 -17.24
CA VAL A 219 13.41 -7.11 -15.92
C VAL A 219 14.52 -6.07 -15.97
N HIS A 220 14.20 -4.83 -15.65
CA HIS A 220 15.19 -3.74 -15.63
C HIS A 220 16.05 -3.75 -14.36
N GLY A 221 15.44 -4.05 -13.22
CA GLY A 221 16.05 -3.88 -11.90
C GLY A 221 15.84 -2.47 -11.34
N ASP A 222 16.72 -2.03 -10.44
CA ASP A 222 16.65 -0.73 -9.79
C ASP A 222 16.66 0.42 -10.80
N TYR A 223 15.88 1.46 -10.46
CA TYR A 223 15.75 2.67 -11.30
C TYR A 223 15.55 3.92 -10.43
N ASP A 224 15.88 5.06 -10.98
CA ASP A 224 15.54 6.35 -10.40
C ASP A 224 14.19 6.82 -10.95
N THR A 225 13.36 7.42 -10.09
CA THR A 225 12.00 7.91 -10.47
C THR A 225 12.04 8.86 -11.67
N GLY A 226 13.04 9.73 -11.75
CA GLY A 226 13.23 10.65 -12.89
C GLY A 226 13.51 9.95 -14.22
N ASP A 227 13.96 8.70 -14.19
CA ASP A 227 14.25 7.90 -15.39
C ASP A 227 13.02 7.19 -15.98
N ILE A 228 11.90 7.17 -15.29
CA ILE A 228 10.68 6.48 -15.75
C ILE A 228 10.32 6.80 -17.19
N PRO A 229 10.29 8.08 -17.63
CA PRO A 229 9.96 8.40 -19.03
C PRO A 229 10.99 7.88 -20.05
N ARG A 230 12.27 7.89 -19.67
CA ARG A 230 13.35 7.36 -20.52
C ARG A 230 13.26 5.85 -20.65
N LEU A 231 13.00 5.14 -19.54
CA LEU A 231 12.84 3.69 -19.51
C LEU A 231 11.59 3.24 -20.25
N ALA A 232 10.47 3.96 -20.08
CA ALA A 232 9.25 3.69 -20.82
C ALA A 232 9.50 3.75 -22.35
N ARG A 233 10.18 4.80 -22.83
CA ARG A 233 10.57 4.89 -24.26
C ARG A 233 11.52 3.77 -24.67
N HIS A 234 12.52 3.45 -23.86
CA HIS A 234 13.51 2.41 -24.17
C HIS A 234 12.87 1.02 -24.36
N TYR A 235 11.90 0.70 -23.52
CA TYR A 235 11.19 -0.59 -23.59
C TYR A 235 9.94 -0.55 -24.47
N GLY A 236 9.56 0.60 -25.01
CA GLY A 236 8.37 0.77 -25.81
C GLY A 236 7.07 0.61 -25.03
N VAL A 237 7.07 0.98 -23.73
CA VAL A 237 5.89 0.89 -22.87
C VAL A 237 4.75 1.73 -23.46
N THR A 238 3.59 1.11 -23.61
CA THR A 238 2.37 1.73 -24.11
C THR A 238 1.32 1.90 -23.02
N HIS A 239 1.35 1.04 -22.02
CA HIS A 239 0.43 1.00 -20.88
C HIS A 239 1.21 0.67 -19.62
N TRP A 240 0.76 1.20 -18.50
CA TRP A 240 1.25 0.81 -17.17
C TRP A 240 0.27 -0.13 -16.49
N LEU A 241 0.78 -1.07 -15.71
CA LEU A 241 0.00 -1.92 -14.82
C LEU A 241 0.51 -1.79 -13.40
N ILE A 242 -0.38 -1.46 -12.48
CA ILE A 242 -0.16 -1.52 -11.03
C ILE A 242 -0.90 -2.75 -10.52
N PRO A 243 -0.21 -3.90 -10.36
CA PRO A 243 -0.86 -5.18 -10.08
C PRO A 243 -1.20 -5.39 -8.60
N SER A 244 -1.17 -4.34 -7.79
CA SER A 244 -1.37 -4.39 -6.33
C SER A 244 -2.73 -4.99 -5.99
N VAL A 245 -2.73 -6.03 -5.14
CA VAL A 245 -3.93 -6.80 -4.73
C VAL A 245 -4.39 -6.45 -3.30
N TRP A 246 -3.79 -5.44 -2.69
CA TRP A 246 -4.21 -4.88 -1.42
C TRP A 246 -4.59 -3.40 -1.61
N PRO A 247 -5.44 -2.83 -0.74
CA PRO A 247 -5.83 -1.42 -0.84
C PRO A 247 -4.68 -0.54 -0.33
N GLU A 248 -3.80 -0.07 -1.22
CA GLU A 248 -2.71 0.83 -0.81
C GLU A 248 -3.27 2.08 -0.14
N THR A 249 -2.59 2.57 0.88
CA THR A 249 -2.95 3.83 1.55
C THR A 249 -2.56 5.06 0.74
N PHE A 250 -1.46 4.95 -0.01
CA PHE A 250 -1.00 5.84 -1.07
C PHE A 250 -0.08 5.08 -2.01
N SER A 251 -0.27 5.24 -3.30
CA SER A 251 0.52 4.54 -4.32
C SER A 251 1.36 5.52 -5.13
N PHE A 252 2.62 5.73 -4.73
CA PHE A 252 3.56 6.56 -5.48
C PHE A 252 3.69 6.09 -6.93
N THR A 253 3.87 4.79 -7.14
CA THR A 253 4.02 4.20 -8.48
C THR A 253 2.81 4.43 -9.39
N THR A 254 1.59 4.46 -8.84
CA THR A 254 0.39 4.81 -9.60
C THR A 254 0.43 6.25 -10.07
N HIS A 255 0.75 7.18 -9.17
CA HIS A 255 0.85 8.61 -9.51
C HIS A 255 2.00 8.89 -10.48
N GLU A 256 3.15 8.22 -10.31
CA GLU A 256 4.30 8.28 -11.22
C GLU A 256 3.93 7.78 -12.62
N ALA A 257 3.22 6.65 -12.70
CA ALA A 257 2.73 6.10 -13.96
C ALA A 257 1.72 7.04 -14.64
N LEU A 258 0.73 7.56 -13.89
CA LEU A 258 -0.27 8.51 -14.39
C LEU A 258 0.38 9.81 -14.91
N ALA A 259 1.41 10.31 -14.23
CA ALA A 259 2.14 11.51 -14.63
C ALA A 259 2.85 11.36 -15.99
N THR A 260 3.15 10.13 -16.43
CA THR A 260 3.69 9.90 -17.78
C THR A 260 2.70 10.18 -18.90
N GLY A 261 1.41 10.28 -18.61
CA GLY A 261 0.34 10.45 -19.62
C GLY A 261 -0.05 9.17 -20.36
N LEU A 262 0.67 8.05 -20.20
CA LEU A 262 0.28 6.77 -20.77
C LEU A 262 -0.90 6.16 -19.99
N PRO A 263 -1.75 5.33 -20.63
CA PRO A 263 -2.82 4.60 -19.92
C PRO A 263 -2.29 3.77 -18.75
N VAL A 264 -2.99 3.83 -17.61
CA VAL A 264 -2.61 3.14 -16.36
C VAL A 264 -3.74 2.24 -15.88
N LEU A 265 -3.47 0.95 -15.84
CA LEU A 265 -4.38 -0.07 -15.30
C LEU A 265 -4.07 -0.32 -13.83
N ALA A 266 -5.08 -0.27 -12.96
CA ALA A 266 -4.98 -0.70 -11.57
C ALA A 266 -6.33 -1.22 -11.10
N PHE A 267 -6.32 -2.11 -10.10
CA PHE A 267 -7.58 -2.57 -9.50
C PHE A 267 -8.29 -1.44 -8.75
N ASP A 268 -9.63 -1.48 -8.77
CA ASP A 268 -10.54 -0.50 -8.17
C ASP A 268 -10.61 -0.59 -6.63
N ILE A 269 -9.47 -0.78 -5.99
CA ILE A 269 -9.30 -0.86 -4.53
C ILE A 269 -8.24 0.13 -4.05
N GLY A 270 -8.43 0.70 -2.87
CA GLY A 270 -7.44 1.56 -2.21
C GLY A 270 -7.03 2.78 -3.02
N ALA A 271 -5.88 3.37 -2.68
CA ALA A 271 -5.38 4.59 -3.30
C ALA A 271 -5.08 4.44 -4.81
N GLN A 272 -4.65 3.27 -5.26
CA GLN A 272 -4.42 3.01 -6.68
C GLN A 272 -5.73 3.05 -7.47
N GLY A 273 -6.81 2.48 -6.91
CA GLY A 273 -8.15 2.52 -7.51
C GLY A 273 -8.70 3.95 -7.57
N ASP A 274 -8.61 4.69 -6.44
CA ASP A 274 -9.03 6.10 -6.37
C ASP A 274 -8.29 6.95 -7.42
N ALA A 275 -6.98 6.76 -7.54
CA ALA A 275 -6.15 7.53 -8.45
C ALA A 275 -6.48 7.27 -9.93
N VAL A 276 -6.61 6.01 -10.35
CA VAL A 276 -6.96 5.69 -11.75
C VAL A 276 -8.39 6.07 -12.10
N ALA A 277 -9.33 5.98 -11.15
CA ALA A 277 -10.72 6.41 -11.38
C ALA A 277 -10.83 7.94 -11.56
N ALA A 278 -9.95 8.72 -10.92
CA ALA A 278 -9.94 10.18 -11.02
C ALA A 278 -9.16 10.71 -12.25
N ALA A 279 -8.31 9.90 -12.87
CA ALA A 279 -7.40 10.34 -13.94
C ALA A 279 -7.97 10.06 -15.33
N ALA A 280 -7.77 11.00 -16.28
CA ALA A 280 -8.22 10.84 -17.65
C ALA A 280 -7.55 9.69 -18.41
N ASN A 281 -6.33 9.30 -18.01
CA ASN A 281 -5.57 8.16 -18.55
C ASN A 281 -5.59 6.93 -17.62
N GLY A 282 -6.47 6.91 -16.62
CA GLY A 282 -6.65 5.77 -15.72
C GLY A 282 -7.66 4.78 -16.27
N ILE A 283 -7.39 3.49 -16.09
CA ILE A 283 -8.25 2.36 -16.49
C ILE A 283 -8.47 1.49 -15.27
N PRO A 284 -9.60 1.67 -14.53
CA PRO A 284 -9.90 0.85 -13.37
C PRO A 284 -10.23 -0.58 -13.79
N LEU A 285 -9.60 -1.53 -13.13
CA LEU A 285 -9.85 -2.97 -13.25
C LEU A 285 -10.74 -3.41 -12.09
N ARG A 286 -11.79 -4.17 -12.37
CA ARG A 286 -12.60 -4.73 -11.31
C ARG A 286 -11.80 -5.74 -10.48
N TYR A 287 -11.68 -5.47 -9.19
CA TYR A 287 -11.09 -6.42 -8.24
C TYR A 287 -12.17 -7.38 -7.71
N ASP A 288 -11.91 -8.67 -7.87
CA ASP A 288 -12.69 -9.73 -7.26
C ASP A 288 -11.72 -10.89 -6.95
N PRO A 289 -11.42 -11.15 -5.66
CA PRO A 289 -10.42 -12.15 -5.28
C PRO A 289 -10.82 -13.59 -5.64
N ASP A 290 -12.08 -13.83 -5.96
CA ASP A 290 -12.60 -15.15 -6.32
C ASP A 290 -12.59 -15.38 -7.84
N THR A 291 -12.05 -14.43 -8.62
CA THR A 291 -11.89 -14.52 -10.08
C THR A 291 -10.42 -14.63 -10.49
N ASP A 292 -10.18 -15.03 -11.74
CA ASP A 292 -8.83 -14.97 -12.31
C ASP A 292 -8.48 -13.51 -12.71
N LEU A 293 -7.73 -12.83 -11.84
CA LEU A 293 -7.31 -11.45 -12.06
C LEU A 293 -6.43 -11.30 -13.31
N SER A 294 -5.74 -12.35 -13.76
CA SER A 294 -4.96 -12.32 -15.01
C SER A 294 -5.90 -12.18 -16.22
N GLU A 295 -7.02 -12.89 -16.21
CA GLU A 295 -8.01 -12.79 -17.29
C GLU A 295 -8.72 -11.42 -17.30
N VAL A 296 -8.93 -10.79 -16.15
CA VAL A 296 -9.45 -9.42 -16.08
C VAL A 296 -8.52 -8.46 -16.83
N ILE A 297 -7.21 -8.55 -16.58
CA ILE A 297 -6.20 -7.71 -17.26
C ILE A 297 -6.17 -8.01 -18.76
N VAL A 298 -6.10 -9.30 -19.14
CA VAL A 298 -6.02 -9.72 -20.54
C VAL A 298 -7.27 -9.29 -21.33
N SER A 299 -8.46 -9.44 -20.76
CA SER A 299 -9.71 -9.05 -21.41
C SER A 299 -9.83 -7.53 -21.58
N THR A 300 -9.45 -6.77 -20.54
CA THR A 300 -9.43 -5.29 -20.62
C THR A 300 -8.47 -4.82 -21.71
N MET A 301 -7.24 -5.36 -21.76
CA MET A 301 -6.27 -5.00 -22.80
C MET A 301 -6.75 -5.34 -24.22
N LYS A 302 -7.51 -6.41 -24.41
CA LYS A 302 -8.11 -6.74 -25.71
C LYS A 302 -9.18 -5.73 -26.10
N THR A 303 -10.01 -5.29 -25.16
CA THR A 303 -11.06 -4.29 -25.39
C THR A 303 -10.46 -2.93 -25.72
N GLU A 304 -9.48 -2.46 -24.95
CA GLU A 304 -8.76 -1.19 -25.22
C GLU A 304 -8.17 -1.13 -26.62
N ARG A 305 -7.65 -2.25 -27.13
CA ARG A 305 -7.06 -2.34 -28.47
C ARG A 305 -8.08 -2.45 -29.60
N ALA A 306 -9.28 -2.95 -29.32
CA ALA A 306 -10.34 -3.08 -30.34
C ALA A 306 -10.92 -1.71 -30.72
N GLY A 307 -10.75 -0.68 -29.86
CA GLY A 307 -11.37 0.63 -30.01
C GLY A 307 -12.90 0.58 -29.87
N PRO A 308 -13.57 1.73 -29.73
CA PRO A 308 -15.01 1.78 -29.78
C PRO A 308 -15.57 1.48 -31.14
#